data_a869578a789f75f28ee3db1604805571
#
_entry.id   a869578a789f75f28ee3db1604805571
#
_cell.length_a   1.000
_cell.length_b   1.000
_cell.length_c   1.000
_cell.angle_alpha   90.00
_cell.angle_beta   90.00
_cell.angle_gamma   90.00
#
_symmetry.space_group_name_H-M   'P 1'
#
loop_
_entity.id
_entity.type
_entity.pdbx_description
1 polymer ?
#
loop_
_entity_poly.entity_id
_entity_poly.type
_entity_poly.pdbx_seq_one_letter_code
_entity_poly.pdbx_strand_id
1 'polypeptide(L)'
;MIRIRWALVLAALAAPAFADAVRIGHLSLTKDPRYVQDWGYARLIAPPPVITSDAARIAVTDLQFTTDAAGLTVTLDARAVAEAELAATAQQMVATGASYLVLDLPGADVKAVADALKGQPALLVNATAPEDVLRSACYPGMVHSGPSQRRQMDAFAQYLRSMNWENVLVLVGEHPDDAGLADAFTASAERLRLTIVDRRPFTLVAAPQNREGNNIRLLTGDVDYDVVFVADTRGEFARYLPYAAQQPRPVIGSVGLTAGSWHWAFERDGATQVSSRFDKLTGRKIQSVDWDVWIAVKSLISGIINVPAATPVSVRAFLTSDKMKLDGSKGVTLNYRPWDGQLRQPILLATSDAVIMVAPVQGFTHQTNTLDTLGADEAEFACR
;
A
#
# COMPACT_ATOMS: atom_id res chain seq x y z
N MET A 1 12.43 -58.37 -59.62
CA MET A 1 11.21 -57.92 -58.94
C MET A 1 11.62 -57.17 -57.70
N ILE A 2 11.65 -55.81 -57.76
CA ILE A 2 12.09 -54.98 -56.67
C ILE A 2 10.80 -54.48 -55.98
N ARG A 3 10.64 -54.84 -54.70
CA ARG A 3 9.51 -54.40 -53.87
C ARG A 3 9.91 -53.08 -53.14
N ILE A 4 9.34 -51.95 -53.56
CA ILE A 4 9.46 -50.66 -52.92
C ILE A 4 8.49 -50.66 -51.71
N ARG A 5 9.04 -50.57 -50.51
CA ARG A 5 8.26 -50.34 -49.25
C ARG A 5 8.12 -48.82 -49.05
N TRP A 6 6.88 -48.33 -49.13
CA TRP A 6 6.54 -46.96 -48.73
C TRP A 6 6.44 -46.91 -47.19
N ALA A 7 7.33 -46.17 -46.57
CA ALA A 7 7.22 -45.83 -45.15
C ALA A 7 6.31 -44.58 -45.04
N LEU A 8 5.13 -44.73 -44.42
CA LEU A 8 4.29 -43.61 -44.02
C LEU A 8 4.95 -42.91 -42.82
N VAL A 9 5.43 -41.67 -43.03
CA VAL A 9 5.83 -40.76 -41.94
C VAL A 9 4.56 -40.11 -41.42
N LEU A 10 4.05 -40.52 -40.26
CA LEU A 10 3.04 -39.75 -39.52
C LEU A 10 3.71 -38.51 -38.96
N ALA A 11 3.44 -37.36 -39.56
CA ALA A 11 3.71 -36.07 -38.95
C ALA A 11 2.69 -35.87 -37.82
N ALA A 12 3.12 -36.01 -36.57
CA ALA A 12 2.35 -35.59 -35.42
C ALA A 12 2.17 -34.06 -35.47
N LEU A 13 0.98 -33.61 -35.85
CA LEU A 13 0.59 -32.22 -35.67
C LEU A 13 0.57 -31.94 -34.16
N ALA A 14 1.60 -31.26 -33.67
CA ALA A 14 1.55 -30.70 -32.33
C ALA A 14 0.38 -29.73 -32.29
N ALA A 15 -0.66 -30.06 -31.54
CA ALA A 15 -1.73 -29.13 -31.23
C ALA A 15 -1.11 -27.91 -30.57
N PRO A 16 -1.54 -26.67 -30.92
CA PRO A 16 -1.05 -25.49 -30.23
C PRO A 16 -1.40 -25.66 -28.74
N ALA A 17 -0.39 -25.62 -27.87
CA ALA A 17 -0.59 -25.55 -26.45
C ALA A 17 -1.37 -24.24 -26.22
N PHE A 18 -2.63 -24.35 -25.82
CA PHE A 18 -3.39 -23.17 -25.41
C PHE A 18 -2.66 -22.60 -24.19
N ALA A 19 -2.24 -21.35 -24.30
CA ALA A 19 -1.68 -20.64 -23.17
C ALA A 19 -2.72 -20.65 -22.04
N ASP A 20 -2.31 -21.02 -20.82
CA ASP A 20 -3.20 -20.95 -19.67
C ASP A 20 -3.62 -19.50 -19.47
N ALA A 21 -4.93 -19.24 -19.51
CA ALA A 21 -5.48 -17.90 -19.37
C ALA A 21 -5.85 -17.63 -17.90
N VAL A 22 -5.26 -16.59 -17.33
CA VAL A 22 -5.56 -16.14 -15.97
C VAL A 22 -6.16 -14.75 -16.00
N ARG A 23 -7.23 -14.58 -15.24
CA ARG A 23 -7.88 -13.28 -15.07
C ARG A 23 -7.59 -12.74 -13.66
N ILE A 24 -6.97 -11.56 -13.60
CA ILE A 24 -6.76 -10.81 -12.37
C ILE A 24 -7.84 -9.71 -12.31
N GLY A 25 -8.57 -9.65 -11.20
CA GLY A 25 -9.53 -8.59 -10.95
C GLY A 25 -8.90 -7.41 -10.22
N HIS A 26 -9.28 -6.20 -10.58
CA HIS A 26 -9.01 -4.98 -9.82
C HIS A 26 -10.36 -4.34 -9.47
N LEU A 27 -10.62 -4.13 -8.17
CA LEU A 27 -11.89 -3.58 -7.69
C LEU A 27 -11.61 -2.29 -6.90
N SER A 28 -12.30 -1.21 -7.28
CA SER A 28 -12.19 0.12 -6.68
C SER A 28 -13.55 0.80 -6.60
N LEU A 29 -13.63 1.91 -5.86
CA LEU A 29 -14.82 2.77 -5.83
C LEU A 29 -14.81 3.77 -6.99
N THR A 30 -15.98 4.05 -7.57
CA THR A 30 -16.16 5.11 -8.58
C THR A 30 -15.87 6.50 -8.00
N LYS A 31 -16.20 6.69 -6.71
CA LYS A 31 -15.93 7.92 -5.96
C LYS A 31 -15.31 7.54 -4.62
N ASP A 32 -13.99 7.41 -4.61
CA ASP A 32 -13.28 7.10 -3.38
C ASP A 32 -12.95 8.39 -2.63
N PRO A 33 -13.45 8.57 -1.40
CA PRO A 33 -13.20 9.78 -0.62
C PRO A 33 -11.72 9.98 -0.27
N ARG A 34 -10.91 8.93 -0.31
CA ARG A 34 -9.45 9.02 -0.07
C ARG A 34 -8.72 9.75 -1.20
N TYR A 35 -9.28 9.77 -2.42
CA TYR A 35 -8.70 10.37 -3.61
C TYR A 35 -9.41 11.64 -4.08
N VAL A 36 -10.63 11.87 -3.58
CA VAL A 36 -11.39 13.09 -3.88
C VAL A 36 -11.03 14.15 -2.84
N GLN A 37 -10.22 15.12 -3.24
CA GLN A 37 -9.94 16.28 -2.40
C GLN A 37 -11.01 17.35 -2.62
N ASP A 38 -12.05 17.33 -1.81
CA ASP A 38 -13.06 18.39 -1.77
C ASP A 38 -12.55 19.55 -0.90
N TRP A 39 -11.60 20.29 -1.42
CA TRP A 39 -11.13 21.51 -0.76
C TRP A 39 -12.08 22.66 -1.08
N GLY A 40 -13.14 22.79 -0.32
CA GLY A 40 -14.20 23.78 -0.52
C GLY A 40 -13.73 25.24 -0.60
N TYR A 41 -12.47 25.53 -0.28
CA TYR A 41 -11.86 26.86 -0.34
C TYR A 41 -10.72 27.00 -1.35
N ALA A 42 -10.30 25.91 -1.97
CA ALA A 42 -9.11 25.95 -2.78
C ALA A 42 -9.44 26.22 -4.25
N ARG A 43 -9.22 27.43 -4.70
CA ARG A 43 -8.99 27.74 -6.13
C ARG A 43 -7.68 27.09 -6.61
N LEU A 44 -7.30 25.95 -6.06
CA LEU A 44 -6.12 25.21 -6.45
C LEU A 44 -6.49 24.34 -7.64
N ILE A 45 -5.59 24.25 -8.58
CA ILE A 45 -5.65 23.23 -9.63
C ILE A 45 -5.59 21.90 -8.90
N ALA A 46 -6.71 21.18 -8.90
CA ALA A 46 -6.73 19.84 -8.31
C ALA A 46 -5.67 18.97 -9.02
N PRO A 47 -4.88 18.21 -8.28
CA PRO A 47 -3.99 17.24 -8.91
C PRO A 47 -4.81 16.26 -9.76
N PRO A 48 -4.22 15.67 -10.81
CA PRO A 48 -4.90 14.65 -11.59
C PRO A 48 -5.47 13.56 -10.67
N PRO A 49 -6.69 13.04 -10.94
CA PRO A 49 -7.30 12.01 -10.11
C PRO A 49 -6.40 10.77 -10.07
N VAL A 50 -6.34 10.13 -8.91
CA VAL A 50 -5.66 8.84 -8.76
C VAL A 50 -6.55 7.76 -9.36
N ILE A 51 -6.02 7.05 -10.36
CA ILE A 51 -6.68 5.92 -11.03
C ILE A 51 -5.74 4.72 -10.90
N THR A 52 -5.90 3.93 -9.87
CA THR A 52 -4.99 2.83 -9.53
C THR A 52 -5.07 1.67 -10.51
N SER A 53 -6.17 1.53 -11.27
CA SER A 53 -6.26 0.55 -12.35
C SER A 53 -5.23 0.77 -13.46
N ASP A 54 -4.68 1.98 -13.60
CA ASP A 54 -3.57 2.24 -14.53
C ASP A 54 -2.30 1.53 -14.05
N ALA A 55 -2.03 1.56 -12.76
CA ALA A 55 -0.92 0.83 -12.16
C ALA A 55 -1.05 -0.69 -12.36
N ALA A 56 -2.27 -1.21 -12.23
CA ALA A 56 -2.55 -2.63 -12.51
C ALA A 56 -2.28 -2.99 -13.98
N ARG A 57 -2.71 -2.15 -14.94
CA ARG A 57 -2.44 -2.35 -16.37
C ARG A 57 -0.94 -2.28 -16.68
N ILE A 58 -0.24 -1.31 -16.11
CA ILE A 58 1.21 -1.18 -16.27
C ILE A 58 1.91 -2.42 -15.74
N ALA A 59 1.53 -2.98 -14.59
CA ALA A 59 2.11 -4.18 -14.04
C ALA A 59 1.94 -5.40 -14.97
N VAL A 60 0.76 -5.59 -15.57
CA VAL A 60 0.53 -6.65 -16.56
C VAL A 60 1.43 -6.46 -17.78
N THR A 61 1.53 -5.23 -18.29
CA THR A 61 2.39 -4.91 -19.44
C THR A 61 3.86 -5.11 -19.14
N ASP A 62 4.32 -4.72 -17.95
CA ASP A 62 5.71 -4.87 -17.51
C ASP A 62 6.16 -6.34 -17.46
N LEU A 63 5.23 -7.24 -17.18
CA LEU A 63 5.51 -8.67 -17.04
C LEU A 63 5.14 -9.48 -18.28
N GLN A 64 4.66 -8.83 -19.36
CA GLN A 64 4.20 -9.52 -20.56
C GLN A 64 5.27 -10.47 -21.12
N PHE A 65 6.52 -10.02 -21.25
CA PHE A 65 7.59 -10.89 -21.72
C PHE A 65 7.78 -12.13 -20.83
N THR A 66 7.65 -11.97 -19.52
CA THR A 66 7.80 -13.08 -18.55
C THR A 66 6.62 -14.06 -18.62
N THR A 67 5.40 -13.53 -18.76
CA THR A 67 4.19 -14.34 -18.89
C THR A 67 4.17 -15.09 -20.21
N ASP A 68 4.56 -14.46 -21.33
CA ASP A 68 4.66 -15.08 -22.64
C ASP A 68 5.69 -16.23 -22.63
N ALA A 69 6.84 -16.01 -21.99
CA ALA A 69 7.88 -17.04 -21.83
C ALA A 69 7.42 -18.23 -20.98
N ALA A 70 6.49 -18.00 -20.05
CA ALA A 70 5.87 -19.03 -19.23
C ALA A 70 4.64 -19.69 -19.90
N GLY A 71 4.25 -19.27 -21.10
CA GLY A 71 3.05 -19.76 -21.79
C GLY A 71 1.76 -19.32 -21.11
N LEU A 72 1.77 -18.21 -20.38
CA LEU A 72 0.63 -17.69 -19.61
C LEU A 72 0.06 -16.43 -20.27
N THR A 73 -1.25 -16.38 -20.45
CA THR A 73 -1.96 -15.18 -20.87
C THR A 73 -2.64 -14.55 -19.67
N VAL A 74 -2.23 -13.33 -19.28
CA VAL A 74 -2.84 -12.59 -18.16
C VAL A 74 -3.75 -11.51 -18.70
N THR A 75 -5.00 -11.49 -18.20
CA THR A 75 -5.98 -10.44 -18.50
C THR A 75 -6.40 -9.72 -17.23
N LEU A 76 -6.62 -8.40 -17.31
CA LEU A 76 -7.09 -7.57 -16.22
C LEU A 76 -8.57 -7.25 -16.39
N ASP A 77 -9.38 -7.61 -15.38
CA ASP A 77 -10.79 -7.17 -15.22
C ASP A 77 -10.82 -6.04 -14.17
N ALA A 78 -10.75 -4.78 -14.62
CA ALA A 78 -10.77 -3.62 -13.74
C ALA A 78 -12.17 -3.03 -13.66
N ARG A 79 -12.73 -2.97 -12.44
CA ARG A 79 -14.06 -2.43 -12.18
C ARG A 79 -14.02 -1.37 -11.10
N ALA A 80 -14.66 -0.23 -11.39
CA ALA A 80 -14.94 0.82 -10.42
C ALA A 80 -16.44 0.90 -10.26
N VAL A 81 -16.95 0.71 -9.02
CA VAL A 81 -18.38 0.61 -8.73
C VAL A 81 -18.78 1.45 -7.52
N ALA A 82 -20.07 1.61 -7.28
CA ALA A 82 -20.56 2.21 -6.05
C ALA A 82 -20.35 1.27 -4.85
N GLU A 83 -20.22 1.83 -3.65
CA GLU A 83 -19.99 1.07 -2.41
C GLU A 83 -21.01 -0.08 -2.24
N ALA A 84 -22.29 0.20 -2.47
CA ALA A 84 -23.37 -0.81 -2.34
C ALA A 84 -23.25 -2.01 -3.31
N GLU A 85 -22.48 -1.86 -4.39
CA GLU A 85 -22.30 -2.88 -5.43
C GLU A 85 -21.03 -3.74 -5.22
N LEU A 86 -20.15 -3.36 -4.29
CA LEU A 86 -18.83 -3.98 -4.12
C LEU A 86 -18.89 -5.47 -3.90
N ALA A 87 -19.70 -5.94 -2.93
CA ALA A 87 -19.79 -7.35 -2.58
C ALA A 87 -20.34 -8.19 -3.76
N ALA A 88 -21.40 -7.73 -4.40
CA ALA A 88 -21.99 -8.41 -5.54
C ALA A 88 -21.04 -8.45 -6.75
N THR A 89 -20.33 -7.34 -7.00
CA THR A 89 -19.34 -7.26 -8.07
C THR A 89 -18.16 -8.20 -7.82
N ALA A 90 -17.64 -8.26 -6.60
CA ALA A 90 -16.55 -9.17 -6.24
C ALA A 90 -16.97 -10.65 -6.44
N GLN A 91 -18.18 -11.02 -5.99
CA GLN A 91 -18.71 -12.36 -6.22
C GLN A 91 -18.87 -12.69 -7.70
N GLN A 92 -19.37 -11.75 -8.51
CA GLN A 92 -19.48 -11.90 -9.95
C GLN A 92 -18.10 -12.08 -10.62
N MET A 93 -17.10 -11.30 -10.20
CA MET A 93 -15.73 -11.42 -10.74
C MET A 93 -15.17 -12.81 -10.48
N VAL A 94 -15.31 -13.35 -9.27
CA VAL A 94 -14.88 -14.71 -8.92
C VAL A 94 -15.66 -15.76 -9.73
N ALA A 95 -16.98 -15.62 -9.81
CA ALA A 95 -17.84 -16.53 -10.59
C ALA A 95 -17.49 -16.56 -12.09
N THR A 96 -16.97 -15.47 -12.62
CA THR A 96 -16.52 -15.36 -14.03
C THR A 96 -15.04 -15.67 -14.23
N GLY A 97 -14.34 -16.20 -13.22
CA GLY A 97 -12.98 -16.74 -13.30
C GLY A 97 -11.86 -15.80 -12.84
N ALA A 98 -12.17 -14.63 -12.24
CA ALA A 98 -11.17 -13.78 -11.61
C ALA A 98 -10.96 -14.20 -10.14
N SER A 99 -10.22 -15.29 -9.92
CA SER A 99 -9.97 -15.81 -8.56
C SER A 99 -8.86 -15.03 -7.81
N TYR A 100 -8.22 -14.07 -8.42
CA TYR A 100 -7.19 -13.21 -7.86
C TYR A 100 -7.68 -11.77 -7.92
N LEU A 101 -7.98 -11.17 -6.78
CA LEU A 101 -8.55 -9.82 -6.71
C LEU A 101 -7.60 -8.85 -6.00
N VAL A 102 -7.26 -7.75 -6.66
CA VAL A 102 -6.57 -6.60 -6.07
C VAL A 102 -7.61 -5.58 -5.65
N LEU A 103 -7.63 -5.23 -4.37
CA LEU A 103 -8.61 -4.35 -3.76
C LEU A 103 -7.97 -2.99 -3.49
N ASP A 104 -8.46 -1.97 -4.18
CA ASP A 104 -8.20 -0.56 -3.89
C ASP A 104 -9.45 0.05 -3.26
N LEU A 105 -9.62 -0.20 -1.97
CA LEU A 105 -10.83 0.12 -1.22
C LEU A 105 -10.47 0.62 0.19
N PRO A 106 -11.33 1.44 0.83
CA PRO A 106 -11.27 1.70 2.27
C PRO A 106 -11.36 0.42 3.10
N GLY A 107 -10.83 0.43 4.33
CA GLY A 107 -10.74 -0.77 5.16
C GLY A 107 -12.07 -1.45 5.47
N ALA A 108 -13.14 -0.69 5.69
CA ALA A 108 -14.48 -1.22 5.90
C ALA A 108 -14.99 -2.00 4.68
N ASP A 109 -14.70 -1.48 3.47
CA ASP A 109 -15.10 -2.09 2.21
C ASP A 109 -14.26 -3.33 1.88
N VAL A 110 -12.95 -3.29 2.17
CA VAL A 110 -12.10 -4.49 2.10
C VAL A 110 -12.66 -5.60 2.98
N LYS A 111 -13.07 -5.27 4.20
CA LYS A 111 -13.73 -6.22 5.11
C LYS A 111 -15.02 -6.77 4.54
N ALA A 112 -15.90 -5.91 4.03
CA ALA A 112 -17.18 -6.32 3.44
C ALA A 112 -16.99 -7.27 2.25
N VAL A 113 -16.05 -6.98 1.35
CA VAL A 113 -15.70 -7.85 0.22
C VAL A 113 -15.11 -9.19 0.70
N ALA A 114 -14.23 -9.17 1.70
CA ALA A 114 -13.63 -10.39 2.26
C ALA A 114 -14.68 -11.29 2.90
N ASP A 115 -15.61 -10.72 3.65
CA ASP A 115 -16.73 -11.45 4.28
C ASP A 115 -17.68 -12.03 3.22
N ALA A 116 -17.97 -11.29 2.14
CA ALA A 116 -18.82 -11.75 1.03
C ALA A 116 -18.20 -12.89 0.21
N LEU A 117 -16.87 -12.99 0.18
CA LEU A 117 -16.12 -14.03 -0.52
C LEU A 117 -15.67 -15.17 0.40
N LYS A 118 -16.08 -15.17 1.66
CA LYS A 118 -15.73 -16.23 2.61
C LYS A 118 -16.15 -17.60 2.10
N GLY A 119 -15.17 -18.54 2.06
CA GLY A 119 -15.39 -19.90 1.55
C GLY A 119 -15.34 -20.03 0.03
N GLN A 120 -15.18 -18.95 -0.73
CA GLN A 120 -14.97 -19.00 -2.17
C GLN A 120 -13.47 -19.19 -2.50
N PRO A 121 -13.12 -19.79 -3.63
CA PRO A 121 -11.74 -19.99 -4.05
C PRO A 121 -11.15 -18.69 -4.61
N ALA A 122 -10.88 -17.72 -3.74
CA ALA A 122 -10.32 -16.41 -4.10
C ALA A 122 -9.11 -16.08 -3.23
N LEU A 123 -8.12 -15.40 -3.83
CA LEU A 123 -7.01 -14.74 -3.15
C LEU A 123 -7.19 -13.23 -3.31
N LEU A 124 -7.33 -12.55 -2.19
CA LEU A 124 -7.50 -11.11 -2.11
C LEU A 124 -6.15 -10.47 -1.80
N VAL A 125 -5.81 -9.42 -2.51
CA VAL A 125 -4.69 -8.55 -2.17
C VAL A 125 -5.25 -7.19 -1.77
N ASN A 126 -5.28 -6.90 -0.48
CA ASN A 126 -5.54 -5.55 0.00
C ASN A 126 -4.36 -4.66 -0.38
N ALA A 127 -4.54 -3.78 -1.35
CA ALA A 127 -3.48 -2.95 -1.86
C ALA A 127 -3.34 -1.62 -1.10
N THR A 128 -4.43 -0.99 -0.69
CA THR A 128 -4.38 0.41 -0.27
C THR A 128 -4.98 0.73 1.09
N ALA A 129 -5.71 -0.22 1.71
CA ALA A 129 -6.25 -0.01 3.06
C ALA A 129 -5.17 -0.22 4.13
N PRO A 130 -4.80 0.82 4.90
CA PRO A 130 -3.70 0.76 5.86
C PRO A 130 -4.13 0.25 7.24
N GLU A 131 -5.40 0.07 7.52
CA GLU A 131 -5.94 -0.25 8.83
C GLU A 131 -5.37 -1.56 9.39
N ASP A 132 -4.76 -1.51 10.57
CA ASP A 132 -4.11 -2.65 11.21
C ASP A 132 -5.10 -3.77 11.58
N VAL A 133 -6.37 -3.44 11.79
CA VAL A 133 -7.43 -4.42 12.06
C VAL A 133 -7.59 -5.45 10.93
N LEU A 134 -7.33 -5.07 9.67
CA LEU A 134 -7.38 -6.01 8.55
C LEU A 134 -6.28 -7.09 8.63
N ARG A 135 -5.12 -6.75 9.22
CA ARG A 135 -4.01 -7.68 9.41
C ARG A 135 -4.30 -8.64 10.55
N SER A 136 -4.95 -8.17 11.60
CA SER A 136 -5.32 -8.99 12.77
C SER A 136 -6.64 -9.75 12.61
N ALA A 137 -7.42 -9.50 11.56
CA ALA A 137 -8.74 -10.10 11.34
C ALA A 137 -8.70 -11.57 10.86
N CYS A 138 -7.52 -12.16 10.64
CA CYS A 138 -7.35 -13.57 10.32
C CYS A 138 -8.06 -14.04 9.05
N TYR A 139 -7.96 -13.28 7.97
CA TYR A 139 -8.48 -13.69 6.66
C TYR A 139 -7.50 -14.63 5.95
N PRO A 140 -7.76 -15.96 5.91
CA PRO A 140 -6.79 -16.92 5.33
C PRO A 140 -6.62 -16.76 3.81
N GLY A 141 -7.57 -16.11 3.13
CA GLY A 141 -7.53 -15.82 1.69
C GLY A 141 -7.04 -14.41 1.36
N MET A 142 -6.38 -13.69 2.28
CA MET A 142 -5.94 -12.32 2.07
C MET A 142 -4.43 -12.15 2.32
N VAL A 143 -3.82 -11.28 1.52
CA VAL A 143 -2.50 -10.69 1.76
C VAL A 143 -2.56 -9.17 1.54
N HIS A 144 -1.54 -8.43 1.98
CA HIS A 144 -1.54 -6.97 1.98
C HIS A 144 -0.28 -6.45 1.30
N SER A 145 -0.41 -5.77 0.16
CA SER A 145 0.73 -5.16 -0.54
C SER A 145 1.04 -3.76 -0.03
N GLY A 146 0.04 -2.95 0.29
CA GLY A 146 0.23 -1.65 0.94
C GLY A 146 0.61 -1.79 2.42
N PRO A 147 1.40 -0.86 2.98
CA PRO A 147 1.82 -0.91 4.37
C PRO A 147 0.65 -0.63 5.32
N SER A 148 0.68 -1.25 6.50
CA SER A 148 -0.25 -0.89 7.58
C SER A 148 0.10 0.47 8.20
N GLN A 149 -0.87 1.09 8.89
CA GLN A 149 -0.63 2.32 9.66
C GLN A 149 0.52 2.14 10.64
N ARG A 150 0.52 1.05 11.40
CA ARG A 150 1.58 0.76 12.37
C ARG A 150 2.96 0.74 11.70
N ARG A 151 3.11 0.14 10.50
CA ARG A 151 4.39 0.13 9.78
C ARG A 151 4.88 1.53 9.43
N GLN A 152 3.97 2.39 9.01
CA GLN A 152 4.28 3.79 8.68
C GLN A 152 4.67 4.58 9.92
N MET A 153 3.93 4.40 11.02
CA MET A 153 4.22 5.08 12.29
C MET A 153 5.51 4.59 12.93
N ASP A 154 5.82 3.30 12.80
CA ASP A 154 7.11 2.74 13.24
C ASP A 154 8.29 3.34 12.47
N ALA A 155 8.11 3.58 11.16
CA ALA A 155 9.14 4.23 10.36
C ALA A 155 9.44 5.66 10.86
N PHE A 156 8.40 6.44 11.19
CA PHE A 156 8.58 7.73 11.84
C PHE A 156 9.30 7.60 13.18
N ALA A 157 8.82 6.73 14.05
CA ALA A 157 9.38 6.58 15.38
C ALA A 157 10.86 6.13 15.35
N GLN A 158 11.24 5.22 14.42
CA GLN A 158 12.64 4.86 14.20
C GLN A 158 13.48 6.05 13.73
N TYR A 159 12.94 6.85 12.82
CA TYR A 159 13.62 8.05 12.33
C TYR A 159 13.84 9.07 13.44
N LEU A 160 12.80 9.37 14.21
CA LEU A 160 12.90 10.31 15.34
C LEU A 160 13.93 9.85 16.37
N ARG A 161 13.95 8.57 16.71
CA ARG A 161 14.98 7.99 17.59
C ARG A 161 16.38 8.18 17.03
N SER A 162 16.57 7.97 15.72
CA SER A 162 17.88 8.12 15.08
C SER A 162 18.39 9.56 15.08
N MET A 163 17.45 10.53 15.13
CA MET A 163 17.75 11.97 15.17
C MET A 163 17.86 12.51 16.60
N ASN A 164 17.60 11.68 17.62
CA ASN A 164 17.45 12.10 19.02
C ASN A 164 16.34 13.16 19.22
N TRP A 165 15.28 13.11 18.44
CA TRP A 165 14.08 13.93 18.57
C TRP A 165 13.06 13.15 19.37
N GLU A 166 13.13 13.24 20.69
CA GLU A 166 12.38 12.35 21.58
C GLU A 166 11.06 12.94 22.07
N ASN A 167 10.91 14.27 22.06
CA ASN A 167 9.76 14.99 22.54
C ASN A 167 8.84 15.37 21.39
N VAL A 168 7.62 14.83 21.38
CA VAL A 168 6.69 14.98 20.26
C VAL A 168 5.42 15.69 20.70
N LEU A 169 5.09 16.80 20.05
CA LEU A 169 3.77 17.44 20.13
C LEU A 169 2.85 16.78 19.09
N VAL A 170 1.69 16.28 19.51
CA VAL A 170 0.70 15.66 18.61
C VAL A 170 -0.48 16.60 18.39
N LEU A 171 -0.79 16.92 17.13
CA LEU A 171 -1.98 17.65 16.72
C LEU A 171 -2.95 16.72 16.02
N VAL A 172 -4.24 16.77 16.39
CA VAL A 172 -5.25 15.82 15.92
C VAL A 172 -6.47 16.56 15.40
N GLY A 173 -6.88 16.25 14.17
CA GLY A 173 -8.10 16.78 13.57
C GLY A 173 -9.38 16.15 14.11
N GLU A 174 -10.50 16.63 13.60
CA GLU A 174 -11.85 16.22 14.05
C GLU A 174 -12.37 14.98 13.31
N HIS A 175 -11.71 14.55 12.22
CA HIS A 175 -12.15 13.39 11.47
C HIS A 175 -11.84 12.09 12.25
N PRO A 176 -12.73 11.08 12.24
CA PRO A 176 -12.48 9.81 12.93
C PRO A 176 -11.14 9.14 12.56
N ASP A 177 -10.73 9.24 11.29
CA ASP A 177 -9.46 8.68 10.81
C ASP A 177 -8.24 9.43 11.37
N ASP A 178 -8.37 10.72 11.73
CA ASP A 178 -7.31 11.50 12.35
C ASP A 178 -6.99 10.96 13.75
N ALA A 179 -8.03 10.62 14.52
CA ALA A 179 -7.85 10.01 15.84
C ALA A 179 -7.13 8.66 15.71
N GLY A 180 -7.55 7.80 14.77
CA GLY A 180 -6.92 6.51 14.52
C GLY A 180 -5.45 6.64 14.12
N LEU A 181 -5.12 7.60 13.25
CA LEU A 181 -3.74 7.89 12.86
C LEU A 181 -2.87 8.36 14.03
N ALA A 182 -3.41 9.25 14.87
CA ALA A 182 -2.72 9.75 16.06
C ALA A 182 -2.51 8.65 17.10
N ASP A 183 -3.49 7.76 17.30
CA ASP A 183 -3.40 6.62 18.21
C ASP A 183 -2.34 5.60 17.71
N ALA A 184 -2.31 5.31 16.42
CA ALA A 184 -1.30 4.45 15.82
C ALA A 184 0.12 5.03 16.00
N PHE A 185 0.28 6.35 15.82
CA PHE A 185 1.56 7.02 16.08
C PHE A 185 1.94 6.96 17.57
N THR A 186 1.00 7.24 18.47
CA THR A 186 1.23 7.19 19.92
C THR A 186 1.71 5.80 20.36
N ALA A 187 1.07 4.74 19.87
CA ALA A 187 1.49 3.36 20.17
C ALA A 187 2.91 3.05 19.66
N SER A 188 3.28 3.53 18.48
CA SER A 188 4.65 3.38 17.95
C SER A 188 5.67 4.22 18.71
N ALA A 189 5.29 5.43 19.13
CA ALA A 189 6.10 6.33 19.94
C ALA A 189 6.42 5.69 21.31
N GLU A 190 5.43 5.16 21.99
CA GLU A 190 5.59 4.46 23.28
C GLU A 190 6.51 3.24 23.13
N ARG A 191 6.30 2.42 22.12
CA ARG A 191 7.12 1.23 21.86
C ARG A 191 8.58 1.58 21.63
N LEU A 192 8.86 2.70 20.96
CA LEU A 192 10.22 3.20 20.68
C LEU A 192 10.70 4.25 21.69
N ARG A 193 9.99 4.40 22.82
CA ARG A 193 10.38 5.27 23.93
C ARG A 193 10.54 6.75 23.54
N LEU A 194 9.64 7.23 22.70
CA LEU A 194 9.43 8.66 22.48
C LEU A 194 8.43 9.17 23.52
N THR A 195 8.51 10.46 23.83
CA THR A 195 7.63 11.13 24.79
C THR A 195 6.62 11.98 24.04
N ILE A 196 5.33 11.69 24.18
CA ILE A 196 4.29 12.63 23.73
C ILE A 196 4.16 13.70 24.82
N VAL A 197 4.65 14.89 24.52
CA VAL A 197 4.67 16.00 25.50
C VAL A 197 3.29 16.63 25.66
N ASP A 198 2.49 16.65 24.58
CA ASP A 198 1.09 17.08 24.63
C ASP A 198 0.33 16.52 23.40
N ARG A 199 -1.00 16.42 23.54
CA ARG A 199 -1.91 16.04 22.45
C ARG A 199 -3.04 17.04 22.38
N ARG A 200 -3.07 17.83 21.29
CA ARG A 200 -3.99 18.96 21.12
C ARG A 200 -4.93 18.73 19.94
N PRO A 201 -6.24 18.83 20.14
CA PRO A 201 -7.19 18.86 19.05
C PRO A 201 -7.10 20.19 18.30
N PHE A 202 -7.28 20.16 16.98
CA PHE A 202 -7.54 21.34 16.18
C PHE A 202 -8.89 21.24 15.49
N THR A 203 -9.48 22.37 15.15
CA THR A 203 -10.77 22.46 14.46
C THR A 203 -10.62 23.22 13.14
N LEU A 204 -11.44 22.88 12.14
CA LEU A 204 -11.49 23.60 10.85
C LEU A 204 -12.62 24.63 10.78
N VAL A 205 -13.34 24.84 11.89
CA VAL A 205 -14.48 25.73 11.95
C VAL A 205 -14.05 27.18 11.83
N ALA A 206 -14.52 27.88 10.80
CA ALA A 206 -14.26 29.29 10.56
C ALA A 206 -15.03 30.24 11.51
N ALA A 207 -15.79 29.73 12.49
CA ALA A 207 -16.54 30.51 13.43
C ALA A 207 -15.64 31.37 14.33
N PRO A 208 -15.91 32.67 14.50
CA PRO A 208 -15.04 33.58 15.26
C PRO A 208 -14.74 33.13 16.69
N GLN A 209 -15.69 32.44 17.33
CA GLN A 209 -15.56 31.90 18.69
C GLN A 209 -14.58 30.71 18.78
N ASN A 210 -14.27 30.05 17.67
CA ASN A 210 -13.40 28.87 17.64
C ASN A 210 -12.01 29.15 17.04
N ARG A 211 -11.64 30.45 16.93
CA ARG A 211 -10.34 30.84 16.33
C ARG A 211 -9.11 30.31 17.06
N GLU A 212 -9.23 30.04 18.36
CA GLU A 212 -8.15 29.45 19.13
C GLU A 212 -7.89 27.99 18.69
N GLY A 213 -8.94 27.23 18.40
CA GLY A 213 -8.87 25.84 17.98
C GLY A 213 -8.23 25.60 16.60
N ASN A 214 -8.05 26.64 15.77
CA ASN A 214 -7.33 26.57 14.50
C ASN A 214 -6.12 27.52 14.42
N ASN A 215 -5.74 28.14 15.54
CA ASN A 215 -4.57 29.00 15.59
C ASN A 215 -3.29 28.18 15.77
N ILE A 216 -2.56 27.95 14.68
CA ILE A 216 -1.35 27.14 14.67
C ILE A 216 -0.32 27.60 15.71
N ARG A 217 -0.17 28.94 15.90
CA ARG A 217 0.80 29.46 16.88
C ARG A 217 0.43 29.13 18.32
N LEU A 218 -0.84 29.19 18.67
CA LEU A 218 -1.32 28.80 19.99
C LEU A 218 -1.21 27.27 20.18
N LEU A 219 -1.58 26.51 19.16
CA LEU A 219 -1.51 25.05 19.19
C LEU A 219 -0.07 24.51 19.27
N THR A 220 0.91 25.29 18.81
CA THR A 220 2.32 24.90 18.82
C THR A 220 3.17 25.73 19.79
N GLY A 221 2.53 26.54 20.66
CA GLY A 221 3.19 27.30 21.72
C GLY A 221 3.16 26.59 23.08
N ASP A 222 3.77 27.24 24.07
CA ASP A 222 3.71 26.94 25.52
C ASP A 222 4.18 25.55 25.97
N VAL A 223 4.82 24.77 25.09
CA VAL A 223 5.43 23.47 25.40
C VAL A 223 6.72 23.33 24.61
N ASP A 224 7.73 22.69 25.20
CA ASP A 224 8.97 22.36 24.52
C ASP A 224 8.85 20.99 23.86
N TYR A 225 9.21 20.93 22.57
CA TYR A 225 9.16 19.71 21.75
C TYR A 225 10.25 19.75 20.68
N ASP A 226 10.63 18.58 20.19
CA ASP A 226 11.60 18.43 19.10
C ASP A 226 10.92 18.40 17.73
N VAL A 227 9.68 17.88 17.67
CA VAL A 227 8.94 17.64 16.43
C VAL A 227 7.43 17.74 16.66
N VAL A 228 6.69 18.16 15.63
CA VAL A 228 5.23 18.13 15.62
C VAL A 228 4.78 16.96 14.75
N PHE A 229 3.98 16.04 15.31
CA PHE A 229 3.22 15.07 14.55
C PHE A 229 1.80 15.62 14.33
N VAL A 230 1.32 15.61 13.07
CA VAL A 230 -0.03 16.07 12.74
C VAL A 230 -0.82 14.96 12.08
N ALA A 231 -1.98 14.66 12.65
CA ALA A 231 -3.00 13.80 12.08
C ALA A 231 -4.11 14.67 11.49
N ASP A 232 -4.07 14.86 10.18
CA ASP A 232 -5.05 15.60 9.36
C ASP A 232 -5.19 14.84 8.03
N THR A 233 -6.06 13.84 8.02
CA THR A 233 -6.24 12.96 6.84
C THR A 233 -6.83 13.70 5.65
N ARG A 234 -7.44 14.87 5.87
CA ARG A 234 -7.97 15.74 4.81
C ARG A 234 -6.97 16.79 4.32
N GLY A 235 -5.91 17.07 5.10
CA GLY A 235 -4.81 17.94 4.72
C GLY A 235 -5.15 19.44 4.67
N GLU A 236 -6.28 19.88 5.21
CA GLU A 236 -6.68 21.29 5.14
C GLU A 236 -5.92 22.19 6.12
N PHE A 237 -5.78 21.74 7.37
CA PHE A 237 -5.04 22.45 8.41
C PHE A 237 -3.53 22.23 8.28
N ALA A 238 -3.13 20.99 8.08
CA ALA A 238 -1.74 20.56 8.13
C ALA A 238 -0.83 21.29 7.12
N ARG A 239 -1.35 21.65 5.95
CA ARG A 239 -0.55 22.31 4.88
C ARG A 239 0.08 23.64 5.29
N TYR A 240 -0.49 24.33 6.28
CA TYR A 240 0.06 25.60 6.79
C TYR A 240 1.04 25.42 7.94
N LEU A 241 0.97 24.27 8.62
CA LEU A 241 1.69 23.99 9.86
C LEU A 241 3.21 24.14 9.74
N PRO A 242 3.91 23.67 8.70
CA PRO A 242 5.35 23.80 8.57
C PRO A 242 5.85 25.24 8.53
N TYR A 243 4.97 26.19 8.17
CA TYR A 243 5.33 27.60 7.95
C TYR A 243 4.78 28.54 9.02
N ALA A 244 3.87 28.06 9.86
CA ALA A 244 3.15 28.89 10.84
C ALA A 244 3.34 28.45 12.29
N ALA A 245 4.03 27.34 12.54
CA ALA A 245 4.35 26.86 13.88
C ALA A 245 5.11 27.90 14.70
N GLN A 246 4.88 27.95 16.02
CA GLN A 246 5.52 28.90 16.93
C GLN A 246 7.04 28.69 17.01
N GLN A 247 7.46 27.44 16.97
CA GLN A 247 8.87 27.04 16.97
C GLN A 247 9.27 26.47 15.60
N PRO A 248 10.49 26.75 15.10
CA PRO A 248 10.99 26.20 13.83
C PRO A 248 11.41 24.73 14.01
N ARG A 249 10.45 23.87 14.25
CA ARG A 249 10.66 22.42 14.44
C ARG A 249 10.12 21.65 13.24
N PRO A 250 10.67 20.46 12.94
CA PRO A 250 10.14 19.60 11.90
C PRO A 250 8.69 19.22 12.13
N VAL A 251 7.95 19.07 11.03
CA VAL A 251 6.57 18.59 11.01
C VAL A 251 6.53 17.25 10.28
N ILE A 252 5.88 16.27 10.86
CA ILE A 252 5.71 14.92 10.32
C ILE A 252 4.26 14.47 10.42
N GLY A 253 3.91 13.43 9.70
CA GLY A 253 2.55 12.85 9.71
C GLY A 253 1.84 13.09 8.39
N SER A 254 0.71 13.79 8.42
CA SER A 254 -0.08 14.07 7.21
C SER A 254 0.57 15.07 6.26
N VAL A 255 1.55 15.85 6.74
CA VAL A 255 2.29 16.85 5.96
C VAL A 255 3.73 16.98 6.46
N GLY A 256 4.55 17.69 5.73
CA GLY A 256 5.98 17.84 6.01
C GLY A 256 6.73 16.57 5.61
N LEU A 257 7.17 15.77 6.56
CA LEU A 257 7.69 14.44 6.30
C LEU A 257 6.53 13.44 6.39
N THR A 258 6.26 12.73 5.30
CA THR A 258 5.21 11.71 5.20
C THR A 258 5.82 10.32 5.04
N ALA A 259 5.10 9.27 5.46
CA ALA A 259 5.53 7.88 5.34
C ALA A 259 4.72 7.17 4.26
N GLY A 260 5.37 6.48 3.33
CA GLY A 260 4.70 5.77 2.26
C GLY A 260 5.51 4.62 1.69
N SER A 261 4.84 3.80 0.92
CA SER A 261 5.48 2.70 0.19
C SER A 261 6.32 3.19 -0.98
N TRP A 262 5.95 4.33 -1.58
CA TRP A 262 6.65 4.88 -2.74
C TRP A 262 6.64 6.40 -2.74
N HIS A 263 7.66 6.96 -3.39
CA HIS A 263 7.71 8.37 -3.72
C HIS A 263 8.35 8.57 -5.09
N TRP A 264 7.81 9.45 -5.90
CA TRP A 264 8.26 9.68 -7.27
C TRP A 264 9.71 10.17 -7.38
N ALA A 265 10.21 10.83 -6.32
CA ALA A 265 11.59 11.31 -6.23
C ALA A 265 12.56 10.25 -5.66
N PHE A 266 12.15 8.99 -5.53
CA PHE A 266 13.08 7.92 -5.15
C PHE A 266 13.92 7.51 -6.35
N GLU A 267 15.24 7.72 -6.26
CA GLU A 267 16.15 7.61 -7.40
C GLU A 267 17.07 6.38 -7.35
N ARG A 268 16.95 5.55 -6.31
CA ARG A 268 17.81 4.38 -6.11
C ARG A 268 17.18 3.12 -6.68
N ASP A 269 17.99 2.09 -6.89
CA ASP A 269 17.57 0.70 -7.09
C ASP A 269 16.60 0.48 -8.28
N GLY A 270 16.72 1.29 -9.32
CA GLY A 270 15.85 1.20 -10.51
C GLY A 270 14.52 1.93 -10.36
N ALA A 271 14.28 2.64 -9.25
CA ALA A 271 13.02 3.35 -9.00
C ALA A 271 12.71 4.42 -10.05
N THR A 272 13.74 5.14 -10.53
CA THR A 272 13.60 6.15 -11.58
C THR A 272 12.94 5.59 -12.85
N GLN A 273 13.26 4.33 -13.21
CA GLN A 273 12.70 3.68 -14.38
C GLN A 273 11.20 3.39 -14.20
N VAL A 274 10.80 2.96 -12.99
CA VAL A 274 9.39 2.71 -12.64
C VAL A 274 8.61 4.03 -12.69
N SER A 275 9.13 5.07 -12.01
CA SER A 275 8.49 6.39 -11.97
C SER A 275 8.37 7.04 -13.35
N SER A 276 9.44 7.01 -14.16
CA SER A 276 9.43 7.60 -15.50
C SER A 276 8.50 6.88 -16.47
N ARG A 277 8.43 5.55 -16.39
CA ARG A 277 7.51 4.77 -17.22
C ARG A 277 6.07 5.04 -16.85
N PHE A 278 5.77 5.10 -15.56
CA PHE A 278 4.44 5.41 -15.06
C PHE A 278 4.00 6.81 -15.54
N ASP A 279 4.85 7.82 -15.36
CA ASP A 279 4.59 9.20 -15.80
C ASP A 279 4.33 9.29 -17.33
N LYS A 280 5.14 8.61 -18.14
CA LYS A 280 4.95 8.56 -19.60
C LYS A 280 3.61 7.94 -20.01
N LEU A 281 3.12 6.95 -19.28
CA LEU A 281 1.90 6.23 -19.62
C LEU A 281 0.63 6.90 -19.07
N THR A 282 0.74 7.63 -17.97
CA THR A 282 -0.42 8.21 -17.27
C THR A 282 -0.47 9.74 -17.29
N GLY A 283 0.64 10.41 -17.59
CA GLY A 283 0.76 11.87 -17.52
C GLY A 283 0.79 12.43 -16.09
N ARG A 284 1.02 11.57 -15.09
CA ARG A 284 1.11 11.98 -13.67
C ARG A 284 2.20 11.23 -12.94
N LYS A 285 2.65 11.80 -11.81
CA LYS A 285 3.63 11.16 -10.95
C LYS A 285 3.01 9.97 -10.21
N ILE A 286 3.75 8.87 -10.12
CA ILE A 286 3.37 7.68 -9.36
C ILE A 286 3.31 8.01 -7.85
N GLN A 287 2.25 7.56 -7.20
CA GLN A 287 2.04 7.67 -5.76
C GLN A 287 2.21 6.31 -5.06
N SER A 288 2.23 6.31 -3.73
CA SER A 288 2.32 5.08 -2.93
C SER A 288 1.24 4.06 -3.30
N VAL A 289 -0.01 4.49 -3.41
CA VAL A 289 -1.14 3.61 -3.75
C VAL A 289 -1.02 2.99 -5.15
N ASP A 290 -0.41 3.70 -6.10
CA ASP A 290 -0.14 3.14 -7.42
C ASP A 290 0.90 2.04 -7.35
N TRP A 291 1.99 2.28 -6.61
CA TRP A 291 3.03 1.27 -6.42
C TRP A 291 2.48 0.05 -5.67
N ASP A 292 1.62 0.26 -4.68
CA ASP A 292 0.99 -0.82 -3.90
C ASP A 292 0.10 -1.72 -4.77
N VAL A 293 -0.63 -1.15 -5.73
CA VAL A 293 -1.41 -1.90 -6.73
C VAL A 293 -0.51 -2.57 -7.76
N TRP A 294 0.52 -1.85 -8.26
CA TRP A 294 1.48 -2.40 -9.21
C TRP A 294 2.20 -3.62 -8.64
N ILE A 295 2.68 -3.54 -7.39
CA ILE A 295 3.38 -4.65 -6.73
C ILE A 295 2.43 -5.81 -6.37
N ALA A 296 1.14 -5.53 -6.09
CA ALA A 296 0.12 -6.54 -5.89
C ALA A 296 -0.05 -7.43 -7.12
N VAL A 297 -0.25 -6.82 -8.29
CA VAL A 297 -0.39 -7.54 -9.57
C VAL A 297 0.90 -8.31 -9.89
N LYS A 298 2.06 -7.67 -9.71
CA LYS A 298 3.36 -8.32 -9.92
C LYS A 298 3.56 -9.53 -9.00
N SER A 299 3.13 -9.45 -7.75
CA SER A 299 3.16 -10.55 -6.79
C SER A 299 2.31 -11.73 -7.25
N LEU A 300 1.07 -11.46 -7.66
CA LEU A 300 0.15 -12.49 -8.15
C LEU A 300 0.70 -13.21 -9.38
N ILE A 301 1.16 -12.46 -10.38
CA ILE A 301 1.76 -13.03 -11.59
C ILE A 301 2.98 -13.88 -11.25
N SER A 302 3.86 -13.37 -10.36
CA SER A 302 5.03 -14.15 -9.90
C SER A 302 4.59 -15.44 -9.21
N GLY A 303 3.58 -15.39 -8.34
CA GLY A 303 3.06 -16.60 -7.68
C GLY A 303 2.48 -17.60 -8.67
N ILE A 304 1.68 -17.13 -9.64
CA ILE A 304 1.05 -17.99 -10.64
C ILE A 304 2.07 -18.71 -11.52
N ILE A 305 3.11 -18.00 -11.96
CA ILE A 305 4.17 -18.59 -12.80
C ILE A 305 4.99 -19.64 -12.05
N ASN A 306 5.24 -19.43 -10.76
CA ASN A 306 6.13 -20.29 -9.97
C ASN A 306 5.42 -21.47 -9.29
N VAL A 307 4.10 -21.55 -9.38
CA VAL A 307 3.31 -22.63 -8.75
C VAL A 307 2.64 -23.50 -9.82
N PRO A 308 3.01 -24.79 -9.92
CA PRO A 308 2.32 -25.71 -10.82
C PRO A 308 0.83 -25.83 -10.46
N ALA A 309 -0.06 -25.78 -11.44
CA ALA A 309 -1.51 -25.81 -11.26
C ALA A 309 -1.97 -24.75 -10.22
N ALA A 310 -1.62 -23.48 -10.46
CA ALA A 310 -1.83 -22.38 -9.56
C ALA A 310 -3.31 -22.24 -9.13
N THR A 311 -3.55 -22.35 -7.83
CA THR A 311 -4.81 -22.07 -7.18
C THR A 311 -4.64 -20.89 -6.20
N PRO A 312 -5.70 -20.19 -5.80
CA PRO A 312 -5.59 -19.13 -4.79
C PRO A 312 -4.85 -19.54 -3.51
N VAL A 313 -5.09 -20.77 -3.04
CA VAL A 313 -4.45 -21.32 -1.84
C VAL A 313 -2.95 -21.57 -2.08
N SER A 314 -2.59 -22.24 -3.18
CA SER A 314 -1.19 -22.55 -3.47
C SER A 314 -0.37 -21.31 -3.82
N VAL A 315 -0.96 -20.32 -4.51
CA VAL A 315 -0.33 -19.04 -4.78
C VAL A 315 -0.10 -18.27 -3.47
N ARG A 316 -1.08 -18.19 -2.58
CA ARG A 316 -0.89 -17.56 -1.27
C ARG A 316 0.24 -18.23 -0.48
N ALA A 317 0.26 -19.56 -0.44
CA ALA A 317 1.32 -20.32 0.25
C ALA A 317 2.71 -20.01 -0.33
N PHE A 318 2.81 -19.83 -1.64
CA PHE A 318 4.08 -19.41 -2.27
C PHE A 318 4.44 -17.96 -1.87
N LEU A 319 3.50 -17.01 -1.94
CA LEU A 319 3.73 -15.61 -1.60
C LEU A 319 4.26 -15.43 -0.18
N THR A 320 3.78 -16.24 0.77
CA THR A 320 4.17 -16.18 2.18
C THR A 320 5.34 -17.10 2.54
N SER A 321 5.98 -17.73 1.54
CA SER A 321 7.12 -18.60 1.74
C SER A 321 8.46 -17.90 1.50
N ASP A 322 9.55 -18.51 1.97
CA ASP A 322 10.92 -18.03 1.73
C ASP A 322 11.36 -18.19 0.26
N LYS A 323 10.58 -18.92 -0.55
CA LYS A 323 10.82 -19.08 -1.99
C LYS A 323 10.43 -17.84 -2.78
N MET A 324 9.52 -17.02 -2.24
CA MET A 324 9.10 -15.78 -2.86
C MET A 324 10.24 -14.76 -2.84
N LYS A 325 10.66 -14.34 -4.04
CA LYS A 325 11.67 -13.30 -4.24
C LYS A 325 11.13 -12.30 -5.26
N LEU A 326 10.64 -11.17 -4.78
CA LEU A 326 10.07 -10.15 -5.62
C LEU A 326 10.95 -8.90 -5.60
N ASP A 327 11.26 -8.39 -6.78
CA ASP A 327 11.89 -7.08 -6.94
C ASP A 327 10.81 -6.00 -7.02
N GLY A 328 10.85 -5.05 -6.10
CA GLY A 328 9.99 -3.87 -6.04
C GLY A 328 10.71 -2.57 -6.37
N SER A 329 11.92 -2.65 -6.90
CA SER A 329 12.80 -1.48 -7.17
C SER A 329 13.07 -0.63 -5.91
N LYS A 330 13.33 -1.33 -4.78
CA LYS A 330 13.64 -0.73 -3.47
C LYS A 330 14.95 -1.25 -2.86
N GLY A 331 15.81 -1.90 -3.66
CA GLY A 331 17.12 -2.39 -3.22
C GLY A 331 17.10 -3.62 -2.30
N VAL A 332 15.93 -4.17 -2.03
CA VAL A 332 15.76 -5.36 -1.20
C VAL A 332 14.78 -6.34 -1.83
N THR A 333 14.98 -7.62 -1.56
CA THR A 333 14.03 -8.65 -1.96
C THR A 333 12.79 -8.59 -1.10
N LEU A 334 11.60 -8.54 -1.73
CA LEU A 334 10.32 -8.49 -1.07
C LEU A 334 9.69 -9.89 -0.99
N ASN A 335 9.00 -10.17 0.11
CA ASN A 335 8.12 -11.33 0.30
C ASN A 335 7.01 -11.00 1.29
N TYR A 336 6.02 -11.88 1.43
CA TYR A 336 4.94 -11.67 2.39
C TYR A 336 5.21 -12.42 3.70
N ARG A 337 4.82 -11.81 4.79
CA ARG A 337 4.86 -12.42 6.12
C ARG A 337 3.88 -13.59 6.19
N PRO A 338 4.24 -14.75 6.80
CA PRO A 338 3.33 -15.88 6.91
C PRO A 338 2.20 -15.64 7.94
N TRP A 339 2.43 -14.84 9.00
CA TRP A 339 1.47 -14.65 10.09
C TRP A 339 0.36 -13.64 9.78
N ASP A 340 0.69 -12.49 9.18
CA ASP A 340 -0.26 -11.42 8.91
C ASP A 340 -0.51 -11.14 7.40
N GLY A 341 0.21 -11.85 6.52
CA GLY A 341 0.11 -11.65 5.07
C GLY A 341 0.62 -10.28 4.58
N GLN A 342 1.32 -9.51 5.40
CA GLN A 342 1.84 -8.20 5.04
C GLN A 342 3.10 -8.31 4.19
N LEU A 343 3.17 -7.57 3.08
CA LEU A 343 4.39 -7.46 2.27
C LEU A 343 5.51 -6.81 3.10
N ARG A 344 6.64 -7.52 3.22
CA ARG A 344 7.87 -6.96 3.76
C ARG A 344 8.45 -6.00 2.74
N GLN A 345 8.45 -4.74 3.04
CA GLN A 345 8.97 -3.68 2.19
C GLN A 345 9.53 -2.52 3.02
N PRO A 346 10.54 -1.80 2.51
CA PRO A 346 10.97 -0.53 3.10
C PRO A 346 9.86 0.52 3.01
N ILE A 347 9.81 1.38 4.02
CA ILE A 347 8.94 2.56 4.06
C ILE A 347 9.80 3.79 3.75
N LEU A 348 9.34 4.61 2.83
CA LEU A 348 10.00 5.85 2.46
C LEU A 348 9.45 6.99 3.31
N LEU A 349 10.33 7.72 3.96
CA LEU A 349 10.01 8.99 4.61
C LEU A 349 10.40 10.11 3.65
N ALA A 350 9.41 10.84 3.18
CA ALA A 350 9.59 11.82 2.11
C ALA A 350 8.88 13.13 2.38
N THR A 351 9.46 14.21 1.90
CA THR A 351 8.78 15.49 1.70
C THR A 351 8.05 15.49 0.35
N SER A 352 7.45 16.61 -0.05
CA SER A 352 6.84 16.75 -1.39
C SER A 352 7.80 16.44 -2.56
N ASP A 353 9.11 16.66 -2.35
CA ASP A 353 10.09 16.71 -3.44
C ASP A 353 11.31 15.81 -3.24
N ALA A 354 11.46 15.18 -2.07
CA ALA A 354 12.65 14.39 -1.77
C ALA A 354 12.35 13.24 -0.79
N VAL A 355 13.01 12.11 -0.99
CA VAL A 355 13.08 11.02 -0.01
C VAL A 355 14.21 11.33 0.97
N ILE A 356 13.86 11.49 2.23
CA ILE A 356 14.78 11.87 3.31
C ILE A 356 15.39 10.63 3.96
N MET A 357 14.57 9.58 4.19
CA MET A 357 15.00 8.36 4.87
C MET A 357 14.26 7.15 4.31
N VAL A 358 14.91 6.02 4.38
CA VAL A 358 14.34 4.70 4.09
C VAL A 358 14.35 3.89 5.38
N ALA A 359 13.18 3.51 5.85
CA ALA A 359 13.04 2.65 7.02
C ALA A 359 12.87 1.17 6.60
N PRO A 360 13.41 0.22 7.36
CA PRO A 360 14.03 0.34 8.69
C PRO A 360 15.29 1.18 8.69
N VAL A 361 15.37 2.08 9.68
CA VAL A 361 16.53 2.96 9.85
C VAL A 361 17.73 2.14 10.34
N GLN A 362 18.92 2.50 9.92
CA GLN A 362 20.15 1.84 10.35
C GLN A 362 20.25 1.79 11.89
N GLY A 363 20.57 0.62 12.43
CA GLY A 363 20.64 0.37 13.87
C GLY A 363 19.41 -0.36 14.43
N PHE A 364 18.28 -0.37 13.70
CA PHE A 364 17.14 -1.20 14.05
C PHE A 364 17.27 -2.57 13.36
N THR A 365 17.39 -3.61 14.16
CA THR A 365 17.60 -4.98 13.67
C THR A 365 16.53 -5.92 14.22
N HIS A 366 16.21 -6.96 13.48
CA HIS A 366 15.32 -8.03 13.88
C HIS A 366 16.02 -9.38 13.73
N GLN A 367 15.63 -10.38 14.53
CA GLN A 367 16.31 -11.69 14.55
C GLN A 367 16.25 -12.43 13.22
N THR A 368 15.14 -12.32 12.50
CA THR A 368 14.92 -13.05 11.25
C THR A 368 15.02 -12.17 10.02
N ASN A 369 14.36 -11.02 10.01
CA ASN A 369 14.34 -10.10 8.88
C ASN A 369 14.21 -8.65 9.36
N THR A 370 15.16 -7.80 9.00
CA THR A 370 15.17 -6.39 9.42
C THR A 370 13.89 -5.63 9.06
N LEU A 371 13.21 -6.01 7.97
CA LEU A 371 11.92 -5.41 7.58
C LEU A 371 10.79 -5.72 8.59
N ASP A 372 10.99 -6.68 9.49
CA ASP A 372 10.03 -7.03 10.53
C ASP A 372 10.15 -6.16 11.78
N THR A 373 11.11 -5.24 11.82
CA THR A 373 11.14 -4.17 12.83
C THR A 373 10.01 -3.15 12.67
N LEU A 374 9.30 -3.18 11.53
CA LEU A 374 8.15 -2.33 11.21
C LEU A 374 6.86 -3.14 11.26
N GLY A 375 5.87 -2.69 12.01
CA GLY A 375 4.56 -3.35 12.14
C GLY A 375 4.52 -4.38 13.28
N ALA A 376 3.44 -5.17 13.35
CA ALA A 376 3.28 -6.20 14.37
C ALA A 376 4.22 -7.38 14.11
N ASP A 377 4.90 -7.84 15.17
CA ASP A 377 5.74 -9.03 15.12
C ASP A 377 4.87 -10.31 15.16
N GLU A 378 5.44 -11.44 14.75
CA GLU A 378 4.80 -12.75 14.82
C GLU A 378 4.32 -13.09 16.22
N ALA A 379 5.11 -12.72 17.25
CA ALA A 379 4.78 -12.95 18.65
C ALA A 379 3.55 -12.16 19.14
N GLU A 380 3.23 -11.06 18.48
CA GLU A 380 2.06 -10.21 18.78
C GLU A 380 0.79 -10.67 18.04
N PHE A 381 0.93 -11.62 17.11
CA PHE A 381 -0.16 -12.03 16.24
C PHE A 381 -0.99 -13.15 16.89
N ALA A 382 -2.31 -12.93 17.01
CA ALA A 382 -3.20 -13.83 17.73
C ALA A 382 -3.85 -14.93 16.86
N CYS A 383 -3.79 -14.82 15.53
CA CYS A 383 -4.38 -15.81 14.62
C CYS A 383 -3.45 -17.02 14.47
N ARG A 384 -3.82 -18.13 15.11
CA ARG A 384 -3.12 -19.42 15.01
C ARG A 384 -3.97 -20.47 14.33
#